data_09ac2f95b799ad5aa1869b0a1cb295d0
#
_entry.id   09ac2f95b799ad5aa1869b0a1cb295d0
#
_cell.length_a   1.000
_cell.length_b   1.000
_cell.length_c   1.000
_cell.angle_alpha   90.00
_cell.angle_beta   90.00
_cell.angle_gamma   90.00
#
_symmetry.space_group_name_H-M   'P 1'
#
loop_
_entity.id
_entity.type
_entity.pdbx_description
1 polymer ?
#
loop_
_entity_poly.entity_id
_entity_poly.type
_entity_poly.pdbx_seq_one_letter_code
_entity_poly.pdbx_strand_id
1 'polypeptide(L)'
;MLPKLRLIVAVIVLVSACSSGGGGELPAGPDLMKRAAEAMRAVKSATFSIATEGKPQVPLKQADGRLTAAGDADGTITLDVFGILQEVSFAVIGETVHFKGATGGFQKMTRAQLAQFYDPSVILEPTRGIAQLLASATGPEVEGVEGSSYRVATTFPGQVTGQIIPGVNQGVNAKIWLDQATARLAKASLPLPGGTVTVSFSDYDAPVTITPPPAG
;
A
#
# COMPACT_ATOMS: atom_id res chain seq x y z
N MET A 1 -29.93 34.58 77.18
CA MET A 1 -30.34 33.36 76.41
C MET A 1 -30.04 33.58 74.95
N LEU A 2 -28.96 33.06 74.43
CA LEU A 2 -28.57 33.16 73.01
C LEU A 2 -29.03 31.90 72.26
N PRO A 3 -29.68 32.00 71.12
CA PRO A 3 -29.90 30.87 70.26
C PRO A 3 -28.71 30.64 69.32
N LYS A 4 -28.30 29.41 69.26
CA LYS A 4 -27.16 28.89 68.42
C LYS A 4 -27.56 28.89 66.95
N LEU A 5 -26.89 29.71 66.15
CA LEU A 5 -26.99 29.74 64.73
C LEU A 5 -26.19 28.53 64.14
N ARG A 6 -26.89 27.57 63.54
CA ARG A 6 -26.27 26.42 62.84
C ARG A 6 -26.02 26.80 61.39
N LEU A 7 -24.74 26.95 61.08
CA LEU A 7 -24.27 27.15 59.69
C LEU A 7 -24.32 25.82 58.94
N ILE A 8 -25.22 25.68 58.00
CA ILE A 8 -25.29 24.54 57.10
C ILE A 8 -24.38 24.87 55.89
N VAL A 9 -23.21 24.22 55.84
CA VAL A 9 -22.32 24.28 54.68
C VAL A 9 -22.83 23.27 53.63
N ALA A 10 -23.44 23.77 52.55
CA ALA A 10 -23.82 22.95 51.43
C ALA A 10 -22.58 22.73 50.54
N VAL A 11 -22.07 21.50 50.58
CA VAL A 11 -21.00 21.05 49.68
C VAL A 11 -21.63 20.73 48.32
N ILE A 12 -21.45 21.63 47.34
CA ILE A 12 -21.80 21.35 45.97
C ILE A 12 -20.70 20.50 45.36
N VAL A 13 -20.96 19.21 45.22
CA VAL A 13 -20.10 18.29 44.46
C VAL A 13 -20.37 18.49 42.96
N LEU A 14 -19.49 19.23 42.29
CA LEU A 14 -19.44 19.30 40.85
C LEU A 14 -18.98 17.94 40.30
N VAL A 15 -19.93 17.10 39.91
CA VAL A 15 -19.65 15.90 39.11
C VAL A 15 -19.31 16.36 37.72
N SER A 16 -18.03 16.49 37.41
CA SER A 16 -17.54 16.63 36.04
C SER A 16 -17.80 15.31 35.33
N ALA A 17 -18.91 15.21 34.61
CA ALA A 17 -19.15 14.12 33.69
C ALA A 17 -18.13 14.26 32.55
N CYS A 18 -17.02 13.52 32.66
CA CYS A 18 -16.19 13.22 31.50
C CYS A 18 -17.04 12.42 30.53
N SER A 19 -17.61 13.11 29.55
CA SER A 19 -18.21 12.52 28.37
C SER A 19 -17.08 11.88 27.58
N SER A 20 -16.80 10.60 27.89
CA SER A 20 -15.95 9.76 27.03
C SER A 20 -16.75 9.37 25.79
N GLY A 21 -16.97 10.35 24.92
CA GLY A 21 -17.28 10.10 23.52
C GLY A 21 -16.03 9.50 22.89
N GLY A 22 -16.06 8.20 22.60
CA GLY A 22 -15.00 7.46 21.96
C GLY A 22 -14.82 7.81 20.46
N GLY A 23 -14.48 9.06 20.17
CA GLY A 23 -13.92 9.53 18.93
C GLY A 23 -12.47 9.92 19.20
N GLY A 24 -11.55 8.96 19.16
CA GLY A 24 -10.12 9.28 19.24
C GLY A 24 -9.80 10.32 18.19
N GLU A 25 -9.07 11.38 18.58
CA GLU A 25 -8.59 12.40 17.66
C GLU A 25 -7.78 11.72 16.55
N LEU A 26 -8.13 12.01 15.28
CA LEU A 26 -7.42 11.44 14.14
C LEU A 26 -5.98 11.94 14.13
N PRO A 27 -5.00 11.10 13.80
CA PRO A 27 -3.61 11.53 13.75
C PRO A 27 -3.41 12.57 12.66
N ALA A 28 -2.44 13.47 12.86
CA ALA A 28 -2.06 14.41 11.83
C ALA A 28 -1.54 13.67 10.58
N GLY A 29 -2.03 14.05 9.41
CA GLY A 29 -1.70 13.40 8.15
C GLY A 29 -0.20 13.29 7.89
N PRO A 30 0.60 14.37 8.01
CA PRO A 30 2.04 14.33 7.81
C PRO A 30 2.77 13.36 8.75
N ASP A 31 2.39 13.32 10.02
CA ASP A 31 3.01 12.42 11.00
C ASP A 31 2.67 10.95 10.72
N LEU A 32 1.42 10.70 10.30
CA LEU A 32 1.00 9.36 9.91
C LEU A 32 1.75 8.89 8.67
N MET A 33 1.91 9.74 7.65
CA MET A 33 2.66 9.41 6.44
C MET A 33 4.14 9.14 6.71
N LYS A 34 4.76 9.92 7.60
CA LYS A 34 6.14 9.67 8.04
C LYS A 34 6.28 8.30 8.69
N ARG A 35 5.40 7.97 9.66
CA ARG A 35 5.38 6.65 10.30
C ARG A 35 5.15 5.52 9.29
N ALA A 36 4.24 5.73 8.33
CA ALA A 36 3.96 4.75 7.29
C ALA A 36 5.19 4.51 6.39
N ALA A 37 5.89 5.57 5.98
CA ALA A 37 7.11 5.45 5.20
C ALA A 37 8.21 4.70 5.97
N GLU A 38 8.37 4.97 7.26
CA GLU A 38 9.32 4.26 8.13
C GLU A 38 8.94 2.78 8.31
N ALA A 39 7.65 2.49 8.53
CA ALA A 39 7.15 1.12 8.66
C ALA A 39 7.36 0.31 7.37
N MET A 40 7.12 0.92 6.20
CA MET A 40 7.33 0.25 4.91
C MET A 40 8.81 0.04 4.56
N ARG A 41 9.74 0.88 5.05
CA ARG A 41 11.19 0.64 4.88
C ARG A 41 11.68 -0.62 5.59
N ALA A 42 11.00 -1.02 6.66
CA ALA A 42 11.38 -2.19 7.46
C ALA A 42 10.79 -3.50 6.94
N VAL A 43 9.86 -3.44 5.98
CA VAL A 43 9.19 -4.63 5.41
C VAL A 43 10.17 -5.50 4.66
N LYS A 44 10.15 -6.80 4.96
CA LYS A 44 11.02 -7.82 4.33
C LYS A 44 10.31 -8.62 3.25
N SER A 45 9.01 -8.79 3.38
CA SER A 45 8.17 -9.50 2.41
C SER A 45 6.72 -9.03 2.50
N ALA A 46 5.96 -9.22 1.43
CA ALA A 46 4.53 -8.98 1.41
C ALA A 46 3.86 -9.84 0.32
N THR A 47 2.59 -10.13 0.53
CA THR A 47 1.67 -10.55 -0.53
C THR A 47 1.02 -9.30 -1.12
N PHE A 48 0.89 -9.24 -2.43
CA PHE A 48 0.24 -8.12 -3.11
C PHE A 48 -0.88 -8.59 -4.04
N SER A 49 -1.86 -7.73 -4.22
CA SER A 49 -2.90 -7.87 -5.22
C SER A 49 -3.12 -6.51 -5.90
N ILE A 50 -3.19 -6.50 -7.22
CA ILE A 50 -3.46 -5.32 -8.04
C ILE A 50 -4.68 -5.62 -8.89
N ALA A 51 -5.66 -4.72 -8.88
CA ALA A 51 -6.84 -4.78 -9.73
C ALA A 51 -7.04 -3.45 -10.43
N THR A 52 -7.41 -3.52 -11.71
CA THR A 52 -7.67 -2.34 -12.54
C THR A 52 -9.11 -2.32 -12.99
N GLU A 53 -9.80 -1.23 -12.67
CA GLU A 53 -11.16 -0.95 -13.11
C GLU A 53 -11.15 0.08 -14.25
N GLY A 54 -12.09 -0.06 -15.19
CA GLY A 54 -12.14 0.81 -16.38
C GLY A 54 -11.04 0.47 -17.40
N LYS A 55 -10.54 1.49 -18.09
CA LYS A 55 -9.49 1.39 -19.10
C LYS A 55 -8.43 2.49 -18.90
N PRO A 56 -7.71 2.48 -17.78
CA PRO A 56 -6.60 3.41 -17.62
C PRO A 56 -5.50 3.09 -18.64
N GLN A 57 -4.63 4.05 -18.89
CA GLN A 57 -3.53 3.89 -19.87
C GLN A 57 -2.38 3.02 -19.33
N VAL A 58 -2.73 1.95 -18.62
CA VAL A 58 -1.81 0.91 -18.17
C VAL A 58 -2.33 -0.44 -18.66
N PRO A 59 -1.51 -1.31 -19.26
CA PRO A 59 -1.98 -2.57 -19.82
C PRO A 59 -2.33 -3.62 -18.75
N LEU A 60 -2.03 -3.35 -17.49
CA LEU A 60 -2.26 -4.24 -16.36
C LEU A 60 -3.76 -4.30 -16.02
N LYS A 61 -4.34 -5.49 -15.98
CA LYS A 61 -5.70 -5.75 -15.51
C LYS A 61 -5.72 -6.28 -14.10
N GLN A 62 -4.88 -7.26 -13.82
CA GLN A 62 -4.75 -7.88 -12.51
C GLN A 62 -3.33 -8.37 -12.31
N ALA A 63 -2.86 -8.33 -11.08
CA ALA A 63 -1.65 -9.05 -10.68
C ALA A 63 -1.80 -9.49 -9.23
N ASP A 64 -1.36 -10.70 -8.94
CA ASP A 64 -1.34 -11.27 -7.60
C ASP A 64 0.00 -11.98 -7.40
N GLY A 65 0.57 -11.84 -6.20
CA GLY A 65 1.85 -12.49 -5.96
C GLY A 65 2.45 -12.15 -4.61
N ARG A 66 3.68 -12.59 -4.45
CA ARG A 66 4.50 -12.33 -3.27
C ARG A 66 5.80 -11.67 -3.70
N LEU A 67 6.35 -10.85 -2.83
CA LEU A 67 7.62 -10.18 -3.08
C LEU A 67 8.43 -10.05 -1.81
N THR A 68 9.74 -9.95 -1.96
CA THR A 68 10.68 -9.78 -0.88
C THR A 68 11.49 -8.49 -1.05
N ALA A 69 12.02 -7.94 0.03
CA ALA A 69 12.90 -6.77 -0.02
C ALA A 69 14.25 -7.08 -0.72
N ALA A 70 14.61 -8.37 -0.86
CA ALA A 70 15.76 -8.80 -1.67
C ALA A 70 15.48 -8.72 -3.18
N GLY A 71 14.23 -8.48 -3.57
CA GLY A 71 13.80 -8.35 -4.95
C GLY A 71 13.35 -9.66 -5.59
N ASP A 72 13.28 -10.76 -4.84
CA ASP A 72 12.64 -11.98 -5.33
C ASP A 72 11.11 -11.78 -5.31
N ALA A 73 10.44 -12.32 -6.32
CA ALA A 73 9.00 -12.20 -6.46
C ALA A 73 8.43 -13.37 -7.26
N ASP A 74 7.20 -13.79 -6.96
CA ASP A 74 6.44 -14.72 -7.78
C ASP A 74 4.97 -14.32 -7.87
N GLY A 75 4.28 -14.80 -8.88
CA GLY A 75 2.87 -14.51 -9.04
C GLY A 75 2.34 -14.69 -10.45
N THR A 76 1.18 -14.10 -10.67
CA THR A 76 0.52 -14.03 -11.97
C THR A 76 0.17 -12.59 -12.31
N ILE A 77 0.23 -12.26 -13.59
CA ILE A 77 -0.15 -10.95 -14.13
C ILE A 77 -1.10 -11.20 -15.30
N THR A 78 -2.22 -10.51 -15.31
CA THR A 78 -3.12 -10.46 -16.48
C THR A 78 -2.97 -9.11 -17.16
N LEU A 79 -2.56 -9.14 -18.41
CA LEU A 79 -2.38 -7.96 -19.26
C LEU A 79 -3.52 -7.88 -20.28
N ASP A 80 -3.97 -6.66 -20.56
CA ASP A 80 -4.85 -6.36 -21.70
C ASP A 80 -3.97 -5.84 -22.86
N VAL A 81 -3.73 -6.71 -23.83
CA VAL A 81 -2.95 -6.37 -25.02
C VAL A 81 -3.91 -6.29 -26.22
N PHE A 82 -4.26 -5.07 -26.62
CA PHE A 82 -5.21 -4.80 -27.71
C PHE A 82 -6.58 -5.46 -27.54
N GLY A 83 -7.10 -5.52 -26.30
CA GLY A 83 -8.40 -6.13 -25.98
C GLY A 83 -8.34 -7.65 -25.76
N ILE A 84 -7.15 -8.24 -25.84
CA ILE A 84 -6.91 -9.68 -25.56
C ILE A 84 -6.26 -9.78 -24.20
N LEU A 85 -6.92 -10.50 -23.28
CA LEU A 85 -6.35 -10.77 -21.96
C LEU A 85 -5.31 -11.90 -22.07
N GLN A 86 -4.11 -11.61 -21.58
CA GLN A 86 -3.01 -12.56 -21.52
C GLN A 86 -2.55 -12.71 -20.07
N GLU A 87 -2.59 -13.94 -19.59
CA GLU A 87 -2.05 -14.28 -18.27
C GLU A 87 -0.59 -14.74 -18.40
N VAL A 88 0.25 -14.20 -17.54
CA VAL A 88 1.67 -14.54 -17.43
C VAL A 88 1.96 -14.92 -15.99
N SER A 89 2.42 -16.16 -15.76
CA SER A 89 3.00 -16.56 -14.48
C SER A 89 4.49 -16.21 -14.48
N PHE A 90 4.99 -15.74 -13.35
CA PHE A 90 6.42 -15.38 -13.23
C PHE A 90 7.01 -15.78 -11.89
N ALA A 91 8.32 -15.98 -11.87
CA ALA A 91 9.14 -16.08 -10.68
C ALA A 91 10.49 -15.41 -10.93
N VAL A 92 10.83 -14.43 -10.09
CA VAL A 92 12.11 -13.70 -10.07
C VAL A 92 12.92 -14.23 -8.90
N ILE A 93 14.10 -14.80 -9.16
CA ILE A 93 14.96 -15.39 -8.14
C ILE A 93 16.40 -14.96 -8.44
N GLY A 94 16.94 -14.11 -7.59
CA GLY A 94 18.24 -13.48 -7.83
C GLY A 94 18.25 -12.81 -9.22
N GLU A 95 19.18 -13.20 -10.07
CA GLU A 95 19.34 -12.63 -11.42
C GLU A 95 18.50 -13.34 -12.50
N THR A 96 17.76 -14.40 -12.15
CA THR A 96 16.98 -15.21 -13.10
C THR A 96 15.50 -14.93 -12.98
N VAL A 97 14.85 -14.70 -14.10
CA VAL A 97 13.41 -14.57 -14.24
C VAL A 97 12.88 -15.76 -15.02
N HIS A 98 11.96 -16.47 -14.40
CA HIS A 98 11.17 -17.51 -15.04
C HIS A 98 9.80 -16.92 -15.38
N PHE A 99 9.33 -17.11 -16.59
CA PHE A 99 7.99 -16.64 -16.99
C PHE A 99 7.33 -17.63 -17.92
N LYS A 100 6.00 -17.67 -17.86
CA LYS A 100 5.17 -18.53 -18.69
C LYS A 100 3.93 -17.77 -19.12
N GLY A 101 3.70 -17.66 -20.43
CA GLY A 101 2.46 -17.15 -21.00
C GLY A 101 1.33 -18.19 -20.97
N ALA A 102 0.20 -17.87 -21.61
CA ALA A 102 -0.98 -18.75 -21.67
C ALA A 102 -0.70 -20.10 -22.33
N THR A 103 0.30 -20.18 -23.20
CA THR A 103 0.70 -21.41 -23.91
C THR A 103 2.20 -21.64 -23.78
N GLY A 104 2.61 -22.92 -23.80
CA GLY A 104 4.03 -23.31 -23.69
C GLY A 104 4.50 -23.55 -22.26
N GLY A 105 5.80 -23.82 -22.13
CA GLY A 105 6.50 -24.03 -20.85
C GLY A 105 7.10 -22.72 -20.30
N PHE A 106 7.72 -22.82 -19.13
CA PHE A 106 8.49 -21.72 -18.56
C PHE A 106 9.71 -21.39 -19.43
N GLN A 107 9.86 -20.12 -19.70
CA GLN A 107 11.04 -19.55 -20.35
C GLN A 107 11.88 -18.79 -19.32
N LYS A 108 13.13 -18.48 -19.66
CA LYS A 108 14.04 -17.73 -18.80
C LYS A 108 14.51 -16.45 -19.48
N MET A 109 14.64 -15.40 -18.67
CA MET A 109 15.36 -14.18 -19.02
C MET A 109 16.18 -13.71 -17.83
N THR A 110 17.07 -12.75 -18.04
CA THR A 110 17.79 -12.11 -16.95
C THR A 110 16.94 -11.00 -16.31
N ARG A 111 17.22 -10.68 -15.04
CA ARG A 111 16.61 -9.52 -14.37
C ARG A 111 16.90 -8.22 -15.15
N ALA A 112 18.09 -8.06 -15.71
CA ALA A 112 18.44 -6.91 -16.54
C ALA A 112 17.56 -6.78 -17.80
N GLN A 113 17.12 -7.90 -18.40
CA GLN A 113 16.15 -7.87 -19.48
C GLN A 113 14.75 -7.52 -19.00
N LEU A 114 14.31 -8.04 -17.84
CA LEU A 114 13.04 -7.66 -17.24
C LEU A 114 13.01 -6.17 -16.90
N ALA A 115 14.08 -5.63 -16.34
CA ALA A 115 14.20 -4.24 -15.93
C ALA A 115 14.03 -3.23 -17.10
N GLN A 116 14.18 -3.65 -18.35
CA GLN A 116 13.87 -2.82 -19.53
C GLN A 116 12.38 -2.53 -19.67
N PHE A 117 11.53 -3.36 -19.07
CA PHE A 117 10.09 -3.22 -19.07
C PHE A 117 9.57 -2.78 -17.70
N TYR A 118 9.94 -3.52 -16.67
CA TYR A 118 9.58 -3.26 -15.28
C TYR A 118 10.43 -4.10 -14.33
N ASP A 119 10.90 -3.49 -13.26
CA ASP A 119 11.62 -4.20 -12.18
C ASP A 119 10.75 -4.27 -10.91
N PRO A 120 10.14 -5.42 -10.59
CA PRO A 120 9.29 -5.56 -9.42
C PRO A 120 10.05 -5.42 -8.09
N SER A 121 11.38 -5.53 -8.08
CA SER A 121 12.20 -5.33 -6.88
C SER A 121 12.08 -3.91 -6.31
N VAL A 122 11.73 -2.94 -7.18
CA VAL A 122 11.53 -1.55 -6.78
C VAL A 122 10.41 -1.40 -5.74
N ILE A 123 9.41 -2.26 -5.73
CA ILE A 123 8.20 -2.09 -4.89
C ILE A 123 8.55 -1.99 -3.40
N LEU A 124 9.38 -2.89 -2.87
CA LEU A 124 9.83 -2.87 -1.47
C LEU A 124 11.23 -2.25 -1.28
N GLU A 125 11.83 -1.73 -2.33
CA GLU A 125 13.13 -1.06 -2.23
C GLU A 125 12.99 0.22 -1.38
N PRO A 126 13.78 0.36 -0.27
CA PRO A 126 13.53 1.40 0.73
C PRO A 126 13.67 2.84 0.24
N THR A 127 14.47 3.08 -0.82
CA THR A 127 14.79 4.43 -1.32
C THR A 127 14.04 4.81 -2.60
N ARG A 128 13.39 3.85 -3.28
CA ARG A 128 12.68 4.09 -4.55
C ARG A 128 11.26 3.54 -4.57
N GLY A 129 10.91 2.66 -3.64
CA GLY A 129 9.66 1.94 -3.61
C GLY A 129 8.52 2.67 -2.88
N ILE A 130 7.60 1.87 -2.33
CA ILE A 130 6.42 2.38 -1.61
C ILE A 130 6.81 3.29 -0.44
N ALA A 131 7.91 2.98 0.26
CA ALA A 131 8.37 3.81 1.36
C ALA A 131 8.71 5.25 0.90
N GLN A 132 9.37 5.37 -0.25
CA GLN A 132 9.67 6.67 -0.86
C GLN A 132 8.41 7.35 -1.40
N LEU A 133 7.48 6.59 -1.99
CA LEU A 133 6.20 7.12 -2.43
C LEU A 133 5.43 7.77 -1.26
N LEU A 134 5.30 7.06 -0.15
CA LEU A 134 4.64 7.57 1.06
C LEU A 134 5.35 8.80 1.65
N ALA A 135 6.70 8.80 1.65
CA ALA A 135 7.48 9.94 2.12
C ALA A 135 7.36 11.18 1.22
N SER A 136 7.05 11.00 -0.06
CA SER A 136 6.90 12.09 -1.04
C SER A 136 5.46 12.61 -1.15
N ALA A 137 4.52 12.05 -0.41
CA ALA A 137 3.12 12.44 -0.42
C ALA A 137 2.93 13.91 -0.03
N THR A 138 2.05 14.60 -0.75
CA THR A 138 1.72 16.00 -0.50
C THR A 138 0.26 16.16 -0.10
N GLY A 139 0.00 17.09 0.84
CA GLY A 139 -1.34 17.36 1.34
C GLY A 139 -2.04 16.15 1.97
N PRO A 140 -1.37 15.33 2.80
CA PRO A 140 -2.04 14.18 3.40
C PRO A 140 -3.08 14.62 4.42
N GLU A 141 -4.32 14.15 4.23
CA GLU A 141 -5.46 14.41 5.10
C GLU A 141 -6.07 13.08 5.56
N VAL A 142 -6.16 12.86 6.87
CA VAL A 142 -6.82 11.68 7.44
C VAL A 142 -8.32 11.92 7.42
N GLU A 143 -9.03 11.23 6.52
CA GLU A 143 -10.47 11.38 6.34
C GLU A 143 -11.29 10.62 7.41
N GLY A 144 -10.69 9.63 8.07
CA GLY A 144 -11.38 8.81 9.08
C GLY A 144 -10.76 7.42 9.23
N VAL A 145 -11.53 6.55 9.89
CA VAL A 145 -11.18 5.14 10.12
C VAL A 145 -12.11 4.26 9.31
N GLU A 146 -11.58 3.24 8.65
CA GLU A 146 -12.32 2.22 7.92
C GLU A 146 -11.75 0.83 8.30
N GLY A 147 -12.53 0.05 9.04
CA GLY A 147 -12.06 -1.18 9.65
C GLY A 147 -10.90 -0.95 10.61
N SER A 148 -9.78 -1.63 10.38
CA SER A 148 -8.55 -1.47 11.15
C SER A 148 -7.58 -0.42 10.58
N SER A 149 -8.01 0.39 9.61
CA SER A 149 -7.11 1.30 8.90
C SER A 149 -7.57 2.76 8.98
N TYR A 150 -6.61 3.67 9.02
CA TYR A 150 -6.85 5.07 8.69
C TYR A 150 -6.99 5.24 7.19
N ARG A 151 -8.04 5.91 6.74
CA ARG A 151 -8.18 6.31 5.34
C ARG A 151 -7.60 7.72 5.17
N VAL A 152 -6.67 7.85 4.24
CA VAL A 152 -5.94 9.09 3.99
C VAL A 152 -6.09 9.48 2.52
N ALA A 153 -6.51 10.71 2.27
CA ALA A 153 -6.43 11.34 0.96
C ALA A 153 -5.08 12.05 0.83
N THR A 154 -4.42 11.91 -0.33
CA THR A 154 -3.12 12.55 -0.57
C THR A 154 -2.82 12.63 -2.06
N THR A 155 -1.84 13.43 -2.45
CA THR A 155 -1.34 13.49 -3.81
C THR A 155 0.08 12.91 -3.87
N PHE A 156 0.30 11.95 -4.75
CA PHE A 156 1.63 11.41 -5.04
C PHE A 156 2.23 12.11 -6.27
N PRO A 157 3.49 12.56 -6.21
CA PRO A 157 4.18 13.13 -7.36
C PRO A 157 4.33 12.12 -8.49
N GLY A 158 4.05 12.52 -9.73
CA GLY A 158 4.11 11.62 -10.90
C GLY A 158 5.48 10.99 -11.11
N GLN A 159 6.56 11.74 -10.86
CA GLN A 159 7.93 11.24 -11.00
C GLN A 159 8.22 10.04 -10.08
N VAL A 160 7.71 10.05 -8.86
CA VAL A 160 7.89 8.93 -7.91
C VAL A 160 6.91 7.80 -8.22
N THR A 161 5.66 8.15 -8.52
CA THR A 161 4.63 7.15 -8.90
C THR A 161 5.03 6.37 -10.14
N GLY A 162 5.62 7.04 -11.14
CA GLY A 162 6.07 6.42 -12.39
C GLY A 162 7.22 5.41 -12.22
N GLN A 163 7.97 5.46 -11.12
CA GLN A 163 8.96 4.42 -10.80
C GLN A 163 8.30 3.10 -10.39
N ILE A 164 7.09 3.17 -9.82
CA ILE A 164 6.35 2.01 -9.34
C ILE A 164 5.31 1.57 -10.37
N ILE A 165 4.66 2.52 -11.04
CA ILE A 165 3.63 2.26 -12.06
C ILE A 165 4.09 2.89 -13.37
N PRO A 166 4.68 2.11 -14.29
CA PRO A 166 5.13 2.62 -15.58
C PRO A 166 4.01 3.31 -16.36
N GLY A 167 4.34 4.44 -16.99
CA GLY A 167 3.39 5.25 -17.75
C GLY A 167 2.70 6.35 -16.94
N VAL A 168 2.80 6.35 -15.61
CA VAL A 168 2.30 7.44 -14.77
C VAL A 168 3.37 8.53 -14.67
N ASN A 169 3.12 9.69 -15.27
CA ASN A 169 4.04 10.83 -15.30
C ASN A 169 3.45 12.11 -14.70
N GLN A 170 2.21 12.05 -14.22
CA GLN A 170 1.49 13.16 -13.60
C GLN A 170 1.22 12.86 -12.12
N GLY A 171 0.95 13.90 -11.34
CA GLY A 171 0.52 13.75 -9.96
C GLY A 171 -0.79 12.97 -9.87
N VAL A 172 -0.88 12.06 -8.91
CA VAL A 172 -2.05 11.19 -8.69
C VAL A 172 -2.68 11.52 -7.34
N ASN A 173 -3.94 11.95 -7.36
CA ASN A 173 -4.74 12.09 -6.15
C ASN A 173 -5.19 10.70 -5.72
N ALA A 174 -4.62 10.21 -4.65
CA ALA A 174 -4.82 8.85 -4.18
C ALA A 174 -5.61 8.81 -2.87
N LYS A 175 -6.28 7.69 -2.64
CA LYS A 175 -6.75 7.30 -1.32
C LYS A 175 -5.96 6.08 -0.86
N ILE A 176 -5.44 6.13 0.34
CA ILE A 176 -4.68 5.04 0.93
C ILE A 176 -5.26 4.63 2.27
N TRP A 177 -5.07 3.38 2.63
CA TRP A 177 -5.45 2.79 3.90
C TRP A 177 -4.20 2.34 4.62
N LEU A 178 -3.96 2.93 5.78
CA LEU A 178 -2.80 2.63 6.63
C LEU A 178 -3.29 1.92 7.89
N ASP A 179 -2.78 0.74 8.15
CA ASP A 179 -3.15 -0.05 9.33
C ASP A 179 -2.86 0.73 10.61
N GLN A 180 -3.83 0.77 11.53
CA GLN A 180 -3.75 1.61 12.73
C GLN A 180 -2.65 1.16 13.68
N ALA A 181 -2.40 -0.14 13.77
CA ALA A 181 -1.45 -0.71 14.73
C ALA A 181 0.00 -0.60 14.21
N THR A 182 0.21 -0.81 12.91
CA THR A 182 1.54 -0.93 12.32
C THR A 182 1.93 0.26 11.44
N ALA A 183 0.99 1.10 11.07
CA ALA A 183 1.09 2.16 10.06
C ALA A 183 1.48 1.65 8.65
N ARG A 184 1.45 0.34 8.39
CA ARG A 184 1.76 -0.23 7.08
C ARG A 184 0.64 0.03 6.08
N LEU A 185 0.99 0.13 4.82
CA LEU A 185 0.05 0.33 3.73
C LEU A 185 -0.78 -0.94 3.49
N ALA A 186 -2.07 -0.92 3.79
CA ALA A 186 -2.97 -2.04 3.52
C ALA A 186 -3.54 -1.98 2.09
N LYS A 187 -3.90 -0.78 1.63
CA LYS A 187 -4.50 -0.57 0.31
C LYS A 187 -4.18 0.82 -0.21
N ALA A 188 -4.06 0.95 -1.53
CA ALA A 188 -4.03 2.22 -2.24
C ALA A 188 -5.00 2.17 -3.42
N SER A 189 -5.79 3.23 -3.61
CA SER A 189 -6.64 3.46 -4.77
C SER A 189 -6.11 4.67 -5.52
N LEU A 190 -5.76 4.47 -6.77
CA LEU A 190 -5.07 5.41 -7.65
C LEU A 190 -5.96 5.69 -8.86
N PRO A 191 -6.80 6.74 -8.82
CA PRO A 191 -7.53 7.18 -9.99
C PRO A 191 -6.57 7.65 -11.08
N LEU A 192 -6.65 7.02 -12.25
CA LEU A 192 -5.88 7.37 -13.43
C LEU A 192 -6.83 7.77 -14.56
N PRO A 193 -6.38 8.48 -15.59
CA PRO A 193 -7.21 8.76 -16.77
C PRO A 193 -7.79 7.47 -17.35
N GLY A 194 -9.12 7.37 -17.39
CA GLY A 194 -9.85 6.22 -17.92
C GLY A 194 -10.17 5.10 -16.91
N GLY A 195 -9.69 5.16 -15.68
CA GLY A 195 -10.01 4.12 -14.69
C GLY A 195 -9.28 4.27 -13.37
N THR A 196 -9.30 3.23 -12.58
CA THR A 196 -8.66 3.19 -11.25
C THR A 196 -7.80 1.95 -11.12
N VAL A 197 -6.60 2.11 -10.57
CA VAL A 197 -5.74 1.01 -10.13
C VAL A 197 -5.84 0.91 -8.62
N THR A 198 -6.20 -0.26 -8.11
CA THR A 198 -6.22 -0.58 -6.69
C THR A 198 -5.11 -1.56 -6.39
N VAL A 199 -4.28 -1.26 -5.40
CA VAL A 199 -3.22 -2.12 -4.92
C VAL A 199 -3.51 -2.45 -3.46
N SER A 200 -3.43 -3.73 -3.09
CA SER A 200 -3.58 -4.20 -1.71
C SER A 200 -2.36 -4.99 -1.29
N PHE A 201 -2.02 -4.91 -0.01
CA PHE A 201 -0.92 -5.66 0.59
C PHE A 201 -1.39 -6.39 1.83
N SER A 202 -0.89 -7.61 2.02
CA SER A 202 -1.13 -8.46 3.18
C SER A 202 0.11 -9.27 3.55
N ASP A 203 0.00 -10.08 4.58
CA ASP A 203 1.00 -11.06 5.01
C ASP A 203 2.42 -10.47 5.12
N TYR A 204 2.50 -9.26 5.62
CA TYR A 204 3.77 -8.57 5.83
C TYR A 204 4.71 -9.37 6.72
N ASP A 205 5.97 -9.50 6.28
CA ASP A 205 7.04 -10.22 6.98
C ASP A 205 6.76 -11.72 7.21
N ALA A 206 5.73 -12.27 6.56
CA ALA A 206 5.53 -13.71 6.54
C ALA A 206 6.74 -14.40 5.88
N PRO A 207 7.16 -15.58 6.36
CA PRO A 207 8.22 -16.34 5.72
C PRO A 207 7.85 -16.66 4.28
N VAL A 208 8.60 -16.13 3.33
CA VAL A 208 8.40 -16.36 1.89
C VAL A 208 9.63 -17.06 1.34
N THR A 209 9.43 -18.21 0.70
CA THR A 209 10.43 -18.87 -0.13
C THR A 209 9.90 -18.90 -1.55
N ILE A 210 10.62 -18.27 -2.47
CA ILE A 210 10.32 -18.28 -3.90
C ILE A 210 11.22 -19.32 -4.54
N THR A 211 10.60 -20.31 -5.18
CA THR A 211 11.32 -21.44 -5.79
C THR A 211 11.16 -21.42 -7.30
N PRO A 212 12.19 -21.88 -8.05
CA PRO A 212 12.05 -22.05 -9.48
C PRO A 212 10.87 -22.95 -9.81
N PRO A 213 10.07 -22.60 -10.82
CA PRO A 213 9.02 -23.48 -11.29
C PRO A 213 9.61 -24.80 -11.80
N PRO A 214 8.84 -25.91 -11.75
CA PRO A 214 9.32 -27.18 -12.27
C PRO A 214 9.70 -27.05 -13.74
N ALA A 215 10.79 -27.72 -14.12
CA ALA A 215 11.17 -27.83 -15.53
C ALA A 215 10.04 -28.53 -16.28
N GLY A 216 9.47 -27.86 -17.26
CA GLY A 216 8.41 -28.39 -18.12
C GLY A 216 8.98 -29.27 -19.22
#